data_beb29fc745067f4f2b107052f09fb769
#
_entry.id   beb29fc745067f4f2b107052f09fb769
#
_cell.length_a   1.000
_cell.length_b   1.000
_cell.length_c   1.000
_cell.angle_alpha   90.00
_cell.angle_beta   90.00
_cell.angle_gamma   90.00
#
_symmetry.space_group_name_H-M   'P 1'
#
loop_
_entity.id
_entity.type
_entity.pdbx_description
1 polymer ?
#
loop_
_entity_poly.entity_id
_entity_poly.type
_entity_poly.pdbx_seq_one_letter_code
_entity_poly.pdbx_strand_id
1 'polypeptide(L)'
;MPSIKNVAVIGTGVIGTGWIIRCLAHNKIVYAFDKDPKLKNSLIKEIKRTWPFVKKLFKKNKLNLKNFYYFTSLEKTLKEADFIQECATENYALKTKLMSTIGNYAKPNAIISSSSSGLLPTKIYSKCKNPQRSLIGHPFNPVYLLPAVEIVPGKKTTVKFLNQAKNFYKSISMNPIMVKKELPGYLSDRLQEALWREGLHIINEGYATTEDLDLSLIHI
;
A
#
# COMPACT_ATOMS: atom_id res chain seq x y z
N MET A 1 0.25 9.43 21.35
CA MET A 1 0.92 9.91 20.12
C MET A 1 -0.11 10.61 19.26
N PRO A 2 0.23 11.74 18.60
CA PRO A 2 -0.72 12.41 17.73
C PRO A 2 -1.19 11.45 16.62
N SER A 3 -2.49 11.48 16.30
CA SER A 3 -3.05 10.65 15.25
C SER A 3 -2.54 11.12 13.88
N ILE A 4 -2.08 10.19 13.04
CA ILE A 4 -1.69 10.48 11.64
C ILE A 4 -2.93 10.94 10.88
N LYS A 5 -2.91 12.19 10.39
CA LYS A 5 -4.01 12.81 9.64
C LYS A 5 -3.66 12.99 8.17
N ASN A 6 -2.42 13.38 7.87
CA ASN A 6 -1.95 13.76 6.55
C ASN A 6 -1.23 12.58 5.88
N VAL A 7 -1.75 12.11 4.78
CA VAL A 7 -1.25 10.94 4.05
C VAL A 7 -0.87 11.33 2.64
N ALA A 8 0.39 11.12 2.26
CA ALA A 8 0.82 11.21 0.87
C ALA A 8 0.71 9.83 0.19
N VAL A 9 0.16 9.78 -1.01
CA VAL A 9 0.12 8.60 -1.86
C VAL A 9 0.88 8.90 -3.14
N ILE A 10 1.95 8.15 -3.39
CA ILE A 10 2.88 8.36 -4.50
C ILE A 10 2.66 7.31 -5.58
N GLY A 11 2.09 7.74 -6.71
CA GLY A 11 1.56 6.87 -7.77
C GLY A 11 0.06 6.67 -7.63
N THR A 12 -0.68 6.98 -8.70
CA THR A 12 -2.15 6.96 -8.72
C THR A 12 -2.73 5.83 -9.58
N GLY A 13 -1.96 4.75 -9.76
CA GLY A 13 -2.42 3.49 -10.36
C GLY A 13 -3.46 2.78 -9.49
N VAL A 14 -3.77 1.54 -9.80
CA VAL A 14 -4.81 0.73 -9.11
C VAL A 14 -4.62 0.71 -7.59
N ILE A 15 -3.42 0.39 -7.14
CA ILE A 15 -3.09 0.29 -5.71
C ILE A 15 -3.14 1.66 -5.02
N GLY A 16 -2.53 2.69 -5.63
CA GLY A 16 -2.56 4.04 -5.07
C GLY A 16 -3.97 4.63 -5.00
N THR A 17 -4.79 4.41 -6.03
CA THR A 17 -6.21 4.80 -6.03
C THR A 17 -6.96 4.13 -4.88
N GLY A 18 -6.72 2.84 -4.66
CA GLY A 18 -7.32 2.10 -3.55
C GLY A 18 -6.94 2.67 -2.17
N TRP A 19 -5.67 3.03 -1.95
CA TRP A 19 -5.22 3.71 -0.74
C TRP A 19 -5.87 5.07 -0.55
N ILE A 20 -5.95 5.88 -1.62
CA ILE A 20 -6.60 7.21 -1.60
C ILE A 20 -8.05 7.06 -1.14
N ILE A 21 -8.81 6.14 -1.75
CA ILE A 21 -10.22 5.89 -1.40
C ILE A 21 -10.35 5.48 0.07
N ARG A 22 -9.55 4.52 0.54
CA ARG A 22 -9.59 4.06 1.93
C ARG A 22 -9.25 5.17 2.92
N CYS A 23 -8.21 5.96 2.64
CA CYS A 23 -7.82 7.10 3.49
C CYS A 23 -8.92 8.16 3.56
N LEU A 24 -9.53 8.52 2.43
CA LEU A 24 -10.66 9.47 2.39
C LEU A 24 -11.88 8.95 3.16
N ALA A 25 -12.16 7.64 3.09
CA ALA A 25 -13.24 7.02 3.86
C ALA A 25 -13.03 7.12 5.37
N HIS A 26 -11.78 7.28 5.82
CA HIS A 26 -11.43 7.44 7.24
C HIS A 26 -11.05 8.88 7.59
N ASN A 27 -11.54 9.86 6.82
CA ASN A 27 -11.37 11.31 7.05
C ASN A 27 -9.90 11.75 7.12
N LYS A 28 -9.00 11.04 6.43
CA LYS A 28 -7.61 11.48 6.28
C LYS A 28 -7.54 12.58 5.23
N ILE A 29 -6.57 13.48 5.36
CA ILE A 29 -6.20 14.44 4.31
C ILE A 29 -5.21 13.74 3.40
N VAL A 30 -5.52 13.67 2.11
CA VAL A 30 -4.77 12.90 1.13
C VAL A 30 -4.09 13.81 0.13
N TYR A 31 -2.78 13.69 0.03
CA TYR A 31 -1.92 14.35 -0.95
C TYR A 31 -1.47 13.31 -1.98
N ALA A 32 -2.12 13.28 -3.14
CA ALA A 32 -1.79 12.35 -4.21
C ALA A 32 -0.74 12.94 -5.14
N PHE A 33 0.23 12.13 -5.54
CA PHE A 33 1.25 12.50 -6.52
C PHE A 33 1.19 11.56 -7.72
N ASP A 34 1.18 12.15 -8.90
CA ASP A 34 1.57 11.49 -10.13
C ASP A 34 2.27 12.48 -11.06
N LYS A 35 3.10 11.97 -11.98
CA LYS A 35 3.82 12.82 -12.94
C LYS A 35 2.89 13.41 -14.01
N ASP A 36 1.82 12.68 -14.35
CA ASP A 36 0.87 13.07 -15.38
C ASP A 36 -0.32 13.82 -14.78
N PRO A 37 -0.46 15.13 -15.05
CA PRO A 37 -1.60 15.92 -14.56
C PRO A 37 -2.95 15.46 -15.11
N LYS A 38 -2.96 14.75 -16.26
CA LYS A 38 -4.19 14.28 -16.91
C LYS A 38 -4.88 13.18 -16.09
N LEU A 39 -4.13 12.44 -15.25
CA LEU A 39 -4.67 11.38 -14.40
C LEU A 39 -5.58 11.90 -13.28
N LYS A 40 -5.51 13.20 -12.92
CA LYS A 40 -6.35 13.78 -11.86
C LYS A 40 -7.85 13.56 -12.09
N ASN A 41 -8.33 13.82 -13.31
CA ASN A 41 -9.76 13.73 -13.60
C ASN A 41 -10.26 12.27 -13.61
N SER A 42 -9.49 11.35 -14.20
CA SER A 42 -9.80 9.91 -14.18
C SER A 42 -9.79 9.35 -12.75
N LEU A 43 -8.83 9.76 -11.92
CA LEU A 43 -8.76 9.39 -10.51
C LEU A 43 -10.00 9.87 -9.73
N ILE A 44 -10.41 11.13 -9.91
CA ILE A 44 -11.62 11.66 -9.25
C ILE A 44 -12.87 10.91 -9.72
N LYS A 45 -12.96 10.58 -11.01
CA LYS A 45 -14.06 9.78 -11.57
C LYS A 45 -14.10 8.40 -10.91
N GLU A 46 -12.95 7.75 -10.75
CA GLU A 46 -12.84 6.43 -10.11
C GLU A 46 -13.21 6.46 -8.62
N ILE A 47 -12.73 7.48 -7.89
CA ILE A 47 -13.12 7.70 -6.48
C ILE A 47 -14.64 7.83 -6.36
N LYS A 48 -15.27 8.64 -7.22
CA LYS A 48 -16.73 8.84 -7.22
C LYS A 48 -17.49 7.56 -7.58
N ARG A 49 -17.01 6.79 -8.57
CA ARG A 49 -17.59 5.51 -9.01
C ARG A 49 -17.58 4.46 -7.91
N THR A 50 -16.48 4.38 -7.16
CA THR A 50 -16.28 3.39 -6.09
C THR A 50 -16.99 3.79 -4.78
N TRP A 51 -17.24 5.09 -4.58
CA TRP A 51 -17.75 5.61 -3.31
C TRP A 51 -19.05 4.98 -2.79
N PRO A 52 -20.07 4.65 -3.61
CA PRO A 52 -21.30 4.00 -3.13
C PRO A 52 -21.03 2.70 -2.36
N PHE A 53 -20.07 1.89 -2.80
CA PHE A 53 -19.69 0.65 -2.10
C PHE A 53 -18.92 0.94 -0.81
N VAL A 54 -17.98 1.86 -0.86
CA VAL A 54 -17.16 2.31 0.29
C VAL A 54 -18.04 2.95 1.37
N LYS A 55 -19.01 3.77 0.96
CA LYS A 55 -20.01 4.38 1.84
C LYS A 55 -20.77 3.30 2.64
N LYS A 56 -21.23 2.25 1.97
CA LYS A 56 -21.94 1.13 2.59
C LYS A 56 -21.02 0.36 3.54
N LEU A 57 -19.82 0.02 3.09
CA LEU A 57 -18.84 -0.77 3.85
C LEU A 57 -18.42 -0.08 5.16
N PHE A 58 -18.11 1.20 5.12
CA PHE A 58 -17.60 1.95 6.28
C PHE A 58 -18.68 2.81 6.97
N LYS A 59 -19.95 2.65 6.62
CA LYS A 59 -21.08 3.43 7.16
C LYS A 59 -20.83 4.94 7.09
N LYS A 60 -20.31 5.43 5.97
CA LYS A 60 -20.03 6.86 5.74
C LYS A 60 -21.17 7.53 4.95
N ASN A 61 -21.41 8.82 5.20
CA ASN A 61 -22.52 9.52 4.55
C ASN A 61 -22.12 10.15 3.22
N LYS A 62 -21.08 10.98 3.19
CA LYS A 62 -20.66 11.75 2.01
C LYS A 62 -19.17 11.64 1.74
N LEU A 63 -18.81 11.63 0.46
CA LEU A 63 -17.44 11.82 0.01
C LEU A 63 -17.02 13.28 0.25
N ASN A 64 -15.93 13.47 1.00
CA ASN A 64 -15.38 14.78 1.23
C ASN A 64 -14.13 15.00 0.38
N LEU A 65 -14.29 15.52 -0.83
CA LEU A 65 -13.19 15.86 -1.71
C LEU A 65 -12.39 17.10 -1.28
N LYS A 66 -12.82 17.86 -0.26
CA LYS A 66 -12.00 18.93 0.33
C LYS A 66 -10.75 18.40 1.02
N ASN A 67 -10.73 17.12 1.37
CA ASN A 67 -9.58 16.44 1.94
C ASN A 67 -8.67 15.79 0.88
N PHE A 68 -8.89 16.04 -0.41
CA PHE A 68 -8.12 15.45 -1.50
C PHE A 68 -7.37 16.52 -2.28
N TYR A 69 -6.05 16.40 -2.36
CA TYR A 69 -5.15 17.27 -3.10
C TYR A 69 -4.34 16.43 -4.10
N TYR A 70 -4.16 16.96 -5.31
CA TYR A 70 -3.39 16.29 -6.35
C TYR A 70 -2.24 17.19 -6.81
N PHE A 71 -1.03 16.66 -6.84
CA PHE A 71 0.18 17.38 -7.22
C PHE A 71 1.00 16.60 -8.24
N THR A 72 1.72 17.34 -9.09
CA THR A 72 2.76 16.81 -9.99
C THR A 72 4.18 17.10 -9.48
N SER A 73 4.29 17.72 -8.30
CA SER A 73 5.55 17.95 -7.59
C SER A 73 5.61 17.07 -6.35
N LEU A 74 6.63 16.20 -6.28
CA LEU A 74 6.84 15.30 -5.15
C LEU A 74 7.11 16.09 -3.85
N GLU A 75 7.90 17.15 -3.92
CA GLU A 75 8.20 18.02 -2.78
C GLU A 75 6.92 18.61 -2.16
N LYS A 76 6.04 19.21 -3.00
CA LYS A 76 4.76 19.74 -2.54
C LYS A 76 3.87 18.67 -1.91
N THR A 77 3.87 17.48 -2.47
CA THR A 77 3.07 16.34 -1.96
C THR A 77 3.53 15.90 -0.57
N LEU A 78 4.83 15.91 -0.31
CA LEU A 78 5.43 15.38 0.91
C LEU A 78 5.48 16.38 2.06
N LYS A 79 5.37 17.68 1.78
CA LYS A 79 5.58 18.78 2.74
C LYS A 79 4.77 18.63 4.02
N GLU A 80 3.50 18.26 3.91
CA GLU A 80 2.59 18.14 5.06
C GLU A 80 2.33 16.69 5.50
N ALA A 81 2.88 15.70 4.77
CA ALA A 81 2.61 14.31 5.03
C ALA A 81 3.23 13.79 6.33
N ASP A 82 2.43 13.08 7.13
CA ASP A 82 2.85 12.34 8.33
C ASP A 82 3.07 10.86 8.01
N PHE A 83 2.40 10.36 6.98
CA PHE A 83 2.52 9.01 6.44
C PHE A 83 2.60 9.07 4.92
N ILE A 84 3.52 8.33 4.34
CA ILE A 84 3.76 8.29 2.90
C ILE A 84 3.59 6.85 2.44
N GLN A 85 2.65 6.60 1.51
CA GLN A 85 2.42 5.31 0.89
C GLN A 85 2.87 5.38 -0.58
N GLU A 86 3.97 4.72 -0.90
CA GLU A 86 4.49 4.64 -2.25
C GLU A 86 3.86 3.47 -3.01
N CYS A 87 3.41 3.72 -4.24
CA CYS A 87 2.69 2.80 -5.12
C CYS A 87 3.19 2.89 -6.58
N ALA A 88 4.45 3.23 -6.78
CA ALA A 88 5.06 3.28 -8.12
C ALA A 88 5.39 1.87 -8.64
N THR A 89 5.77 1.79 -9.91
CA THR A 89 6.12 0.55 -10.62
C THR A 89 7.12 -0.31 -9.84
N GLU A 90 6.89 -1.63 -9.85
CA GLU A 90 7.67 -2.64 -9.14
C GLU A 90 9.02 -2.87 -9.83
N ASN A 91 10.01 -2.04 -9.46
CA ASN A 91 11.37 -2.10 -9.99
C ASN A 91 12.37 -1.57 -8.96
N TYR A 92 13.43 -2.33 -8.67
CA TYR A 92 14.44 -1.98 -7.67
C TYR A 92 15.11 -0.63 -7.92
N ALA A 93 15.58 -0.38 -9.13
CA ALA A 93 16.32 0.84 -9.45
C ALA A 93 15.44 2.08 -9.32
N LEU A 94 14.21 1.99 -9.86
CA LEU A 94 13.21 3.06 -9.77
C LEU A 94 12.84 3.35 -8.32
N LYS A 95 12.45 2.31 -7.55
CA LYS A 95 12.05 2.47 -6.15
C LYS A 95 13.20 2.98 -5.28
N THR A 96 14.43 2.46 -5.44
CA THR A 96 15.58 2.96 -4.68
C THR A 96 15.83 4.45 -4.93
N LYS A 97 15.74 4.91 -6.19
CA LYS A 97 15.87 6.33 -6.53
C LYS A 97 14.73 7.16 -5.94
N LEU A 98 13.50 6.68 -6.08
CA LEU A 98 12.31 7.36 -5.57
C LEU A 98 12.36 7.48 -4.03
N MET A 99 12.72 6.39 -3.32
CA MET A 99 12.83 6.38 -1.86
C MET A 99 13.92 7.31 -1.35
N SER A 100 15.04 7.44 -2.08
CA SER A 100 16.06 8.43 -1.76
C SER A 100 15.49 9.85 -1.85
N THR A 101 14.74 10.15 -2.90
CA THR A 101 14.10 11.46 -3.09
C THR A 101 13.03 11.73 -2.01
N ILE A 102 12.17 10.74 -1.73
CA ILE A 102 11.16 10.83 -0.66
C ILE A 102 11.84 11.08 0.69
N GLY A 103 12.92 10.36 0.99
CA GLY A 103 13.65 10.51 2.23
C GLY A 103 14.21 11.92 2.47
N ASN A 104 14.56 12.63 1.39
CA ASN A 104 15.07 14.00 1.46
C ASN A 104 13.98 15.04 1.70
N TYR A 105 12.81 14.88 1.10
CA TYR A 105 11.70 15.86 1.21
C TYR A 105 10.73 15.58 2.36
N ALA A 106 10.63 14.33 2.81
CA ALA A 106 9.70 13.95 3.86
C ALA A 106 10.10 14.53 5.21
N LYS A 107 9.11 14.93 6.02
CA LYS A 107 9.32 15.35 7.42
C LYS A 107 10.17 14.32 8.17
N PRO A 108 11.00 14.73 9.13
CA PRO A 108 11.90 13.81 9.87
C PRO A 108 11.20 12.62 10.53
N ASN A 109 9.98 12.82 11.00
CA ASN A 109 9.18 11.80 11.71
C ASN A 109 8.10 11.14 10.84
N ALA A 110 7.98 11.52 9.55
CA ALA A 110 7.02 10.88 8.64
C ALA A 110 7.40 9.43 8.38
N ILE A 111 6.43 8.54 8.41
CA ILE A 111 6.64 7.13 8.06
C ILE A 111 6.66 6.99 6.54
N ILE A 112 7.62 6.24 6.02
CA ILE A 112 7.74 5.94 4.60
C ILE A 112 7.42 4.47 4.38
N SER A 113 6.31 4.18 3.73
CA SER A 113 5.83 2.84 3.41
C SER A 113 5.80 2.62 1.91
N SER A 114 6.17 1.43 1.44
CA SER A 114 6.01 1.01 0.05
C SER A 114 4.96 -0.07 -0.07
N SER A 115 4.15 -0.02 -1.13
CA SER A 115 3.20 -1.08 -1.49
C SER A 115 3.84 -2.20 -2.32
N SER A 116 5.17 -2.30 -2.34
CA SER A 116 5.87 -3.39 -3.03
C SER A 116 5.36 -4.76 -2.56
N SER A 117 5.17 -5.69 -3.49
CA SER A 117 4.69 -7.04 -3.20
C SER A 117 5.82 -8.07 -2.99
N GLY A 118 7.04 -7.78 -3.46
CA GLY A 118 8.11 -8.78 -3.36
C GLY A 118 9.51 -8.22 -3.12
N LEU A 119 9.73 -6.93 -3.32
CA LEU A 119 11.07 -6.35 -3.21
C LEU A 119 11.48 -6.18 -1.74
N LEU A 120 12.73 -6.54 -1.45
CA LEU A 120 13.27 -6.45 -0.10
C LEU A 120 13.37 -4.98 0.37
N PRO A 121 12.76 -4.61 1.52
CA PRO A 121 12.80 -3.25 2.03
C PRO A 121 14.22 -2.75 2.27
N THR A 122 15.13 -3.57 2.76
CA THR A 122 16.54 -3.18 2.94
C THR A 122 17.17 -2.69 1.63
N LYS A 123 16.83 -3.30 0.48
CA LYS A 123 17.36 -2.89 -0.83
C LYS A 123 16.73 -1.59 -1.32
N ILE A 124 15.41 -1.49 -1.31
CA ILE A 124 14.73 -0.29 -1.84
C ILE A 124 14.99 0.96 -0.99
N TYR A 125 15.23 0.80 0.32
CA TYR A 125 15.55 1.91 1.23
C TYR A 125 17.05 2.14 1.43
N SER A 126 17.93 1.45 0.68
CA SER A 126 19.39 1.52 0.87
C SER A 126 19.97 2.93 0.75
N LYS A 127 19.37 3.79 -0.10
CA LYS A 127 19.76 5.19 -0.31
C LYS A 127 18.79 6.19 0.33
N CYS A 128 17.82 5.73 1.13
CA CYS A 128 16.85 6.59 1.78
C CYS A 128 17.49 7.27 3.01
N LYS A 129 17.28 8.59 3.14
CA LYS A 129 17.65 9.32 4.34
C LYS A 129 16.77 8.89 5.52
N ASN A 130 17.41 8.58 6.66
CA ASN A 130 16.72 8.09 7.86
C ASN A 130 15.87 6.82 7.62
N PRO A 131 16.47 5.71 7.15
CA PRO A 131 15.75 4.50 6.78
C PRO A 131 15.09 3.77 7.95
N GLN A 132 15.38 4.13 9.20
CA GLN A 132 14.77 3.57 10.41
C GLN A 132 13.25 3.80 10.48
N ARG A 133 12.71 4.76 9.70
CA ARG A 133 11.28 5.07 9.60
C ARG A 133 10.60 4.46 8.38
N SER A 134 11.32 3.60 7.65
CA SER A 134 10.88 3.04 6.38
C SER A 134 10.55 1.56 6.51
N LEU A 135 9.48 1.13 5.84
CA LEU A 135 8.95 -0.23 5.91
C LEU A 135 8.14 -0.56 4.64
N ILE A 136 7.75 -1.81 4.48
CA ILE A 136 6.72 -2.21 3.53
C ILE A 136 5.37 -2.20 4.22
N GLY A 137 4.36 -1.69 3.52
CA GLY A 137 2.94 -1.86 3.83
C GLY A 137 2.25 -2.43 2.62
N HIS A 138 2.38 -3.75 2.43
CA HIS A 138 1.87 -4.48 1.28
C HIS A 138 0.37 -4.74 1.43
N PRO A 139 -0.50 -4.10 0.61
CA PRO A 139 -1.94 -4.29 0.70
C PRO A 139 -2.38 -5.47 -0.15
N PHE A 140 -3.58 -5.96 0.14
CA PHE A 140 -4.32 -6.84 -0.76
C PHE A 140 -5.27 -6.02 -1.64
N ASN A 141 -5.33 -6.35 -2.93
CA ASN A 141 -6.16 -5.64 -3.90
C ASN A 141 -7.53 -6.32 -4.03
N PRO A 142 -8.65 -5.56 -4.01
CA PRO A 142 -8.79 -4.10 -3.97
C PRO A 142 -8.56 -3.49 -2.58
N VAL A 143 -7.63 -2.53 -2.48
CA VAL A 143 -7.18 -1.95 -1.20
C VAL A 143 -8.32 -1.30 -0.40
N TYR A 144 -9.29 -0.68 -1.07
CA TYR A 144 -10.45 -0.07 -0.41
C TYR A 144 -11.44 -1.10 0.15
N LEU A 145 -11.36 -2.36 -0.29
CA LEU A 145 -12.27 -3.45 0.10
C LEU A 145 -11.60 -4.41 1.10
N LEU A 146 -10.46 -4.97 0.73
CA LEU A 146 -9.76 -5.96 1.56
C LEU A 146 -9.01 -5.28 2.71
N PRO A 147 -9.22 -5.73 3.96
CA PRO A 147 -8.64 -5.05 5.11
C PRO A 147 -7.21 -5.51 5.45
N ALA A 148 -6.65 -6.51 4.79
CA ALA A 148 -5.33 -7.04 5.12
C ALA A 148 -4.20 -6.14 4.58
N VAL A 149 -3.15 -5.97 5.40
CA VAL A 149 -1.89 -5.31 5.02
C VAL A 149 -0.71 -5.96 5.73
N GLU A 150 0.28 -6.42 4.98
CA GLU A 150 1.53 -6.95 5.54
C GLU A 150 2.48 -5.79 5.86
N ILE A 151 2.97 -5.75 7.10
CA ILE A 151 4.01 -4.80 7.53
C ILE A 151 5.33 -5.55 7.61
N VAL A 152 6.27 -5.21 6.71
CA VAL A 152 7.57 -5.87 6.60
C VAL A 152 8.68 -4.89 6.94
N PRO A 153 9.50 -5.15 7.98
CA PRO A 153 10.63 -4.30 8.33
C PRO A 153 11.80 -4.53 7.38
N GLY A 154 12.57 -3.49 7.10
CA GLY A 154 13.95 -3.63 6.65
C GLY A 154 14.90 -3.76 7.83
N LYS A 155 16.17 -4.09 7.59
CA LYS A 155 17.20 -4.26 8.64
C LYS A 155 17.38 -3.05 9.57
N LYS A 156 17.10 -1.84 9.07
CA LYS A 156 17.24 -0.59 9.84
C LYS A 156 15.93 -0.09 10.42
N THR A 157 14.80 -0.70 10.11
CA THR A 157 13.48 -0.26 10.60
C THR A 157 13.38 -0.47 12.10
N THR A 158 12.97 0.56 12.84
CA THR A 158 12.85 0.44 14.30
C THR A 158 11.45 0.06 14.74
N VAL A 159 11.36 -0.60 15.89
CA VAL A 159 10.08 -1.03 16.52
C VAL A 159 9.12 0.15 16.71
N LYS A 160 9.65 1.34 17.03
CA LYS A 160 8.87 2.56 17.17
C LYS A 160 8.03 2.83 15.90
N PHE A 161 8.67 2.84 14.74
CA PHE A 161 7.99 3.14 13.48
C PHE A 161 7.10 1.99 13.00
N LEU A 162 7.45 0.74 13.29
CA LEU A 162 6.57 -0.41 13.04
C LEU A 162 5.26 -0.29 13.82
N ASN A 163 5.33 0.04 15.11
CA ASN A 163 4.13 0.22 15.94
C ASN A 163 3.29 1.43 15.48
N GLN A 164 3.93 2.51 15.07
CA GLN A 164 3.21 3.66 14.51
C GLN A 164 2.50 3.31 13.20
N ALA A 165 3.16 2.58 12.29
CA ALA A 165 2.55 2.10 11.04
C ALA A 165 1.38 1.15 11.32
N LYS A 166 1.55 0.19 12.25
CA LYS A 166 0.49 -0.71 12.70
C LYS A 166 -0.74 0.08 13.17
N ASN A 167 -0.54 1.10 14.01
CA ASN A 167 -1.63 1.93 14.52
C ASN A 167 -2.28 2.77 13.43
N PHE A 168 -1.50 3.30 12.48
CA PHE A 168 -2.04 4.01 11.34
C PHE A 168 -2.94 3.10 10.50
N TYR A 169 -2.48 1.92 10.09
CA TYR A 169 -3.29 1.00 9.30
C TYR A 169 -4.57 0.57 10.04
N LYS A 170 -4.49 0.31 11.34
CA LYS A 170 -5.70 0.07 12.17
C LYS A 170 -6.66 1.26 12.14
N SER A 171 -6.14 2.51 12.16
CA SER A 171 -6.97 3.73 12.12
C SER A 171 -7.74 3.94 10.83
N ILE A 172 -7.39 3.20 9.78
CA ILE A 172 -8.10 3.16 8.50
C ILE A 172 -8.76 1.79 8.24
N SER A 173 -9.10 1.08 9.33
CA SER A 173 -9.79 -0.21 9.30
C SER A 173 -9.06 -1.31 8.51
N MET A 174 -7.72 -1.34 8.63
CA MET A 174 -6.92 -2.45 8.14
C MET A 174 -6.56 -3.41 9.28
N ASN A 175 -6.31 -4.67 8.94
CA ASN A 175 -5.78 -5.72 9.82
C ASN A 175 -4.29 -5.94 9.50
N PRO A 176 -3.36 -5.30 10.24
CA PRO A 176 -1.94 -5.41 9.97
C PRO A 176 -1.39 -6.79 10.34
N ILE A 177 -0.74 -7.43 9.37
CA ILE A 177 0.01 -8.68 9.51
C ILE A 177 1.48 -8.32 9.71
N MET A 178 2.02 -8.60 10.91
CA MET A 178 3.39 -8.23 11.24
C MET A 178 4.36 -9.32 10.80
N VAL A 179 5.15 -9.05 9.77
CA VAL A 179 6.21 -9.93 9.31
C VAL A 179 7.48 -9.65 10.14
N LYS A 180 8.06 -10.67 10.76
CA LYS A 180 9.18 -10.49 11.71
C LYS A 180 10.50 -10.10 11.04
N LYS A 181 10.73 -10.59 9.81
CA LYS A 181 11.96 -10.36 9.02
C LYS A 181 11.58 -10.22 7.55
N GLU A 182 12.35 -9.41 6.80
CA GLU A 182 12.19 -9.32 5.35
C GLU A 182 12.49 -10.67 4.66
N LEU A 183 11.64 -11.01 3.70
CA LEU A 183 11.84 -12.14 2.78
C LEU A 183 11.21 -11.77 1.42
N PRO A 184 11.72 -12.31 0.31
CA PRO A 184 11.13 -12.08 -1.02
C PRO A 184 9.70 -12.61 -1.08
N GLY A 185 8.74 -11.81 -1.59
CA GLY A 185 7.32 -12.20 -1.71
C GLY A 185 6.57 -12.26 -0.37
N TYR A 186 7.17 -11.81 0.71
CA TYR A 186 6.61 -11.75 2.07
C TYR A 186 5.86 -13.03 2.46
N LEU A 187 4.71 -12.98 3.14
CA LEU A 187 3.96 -14.19 3.49
C LEU A 187 2.93 -14.55 2.43
N SER A 188 2.11 -13.56 1.99
CA SER A 188 0.98 -13.82 1.11
C SER A 188 1.38 -14.31 -0.27
N ASP A 189 2.30 -13.63 -0.94
CA ASP A 189 2.74 -14.03 -2.30
C ASP A 189 3.44 -15.38 -2.27
N ARG A 190 4.21 -15.67 -1.20
CA ARG A 190 4.85 -16.97 -1.05
C ARG A 190 3.86 -18.13 -0.85
N LEU A 191 2.83 -17.89 -0.04
CA LEU A 191 1.78 -18.89 0.18
C LEU A 191 0.95 -19.09 -1.09
N GLN A 192 0.62 -17.99 -1.78
CA GLN A 192 -0.08 -18.04 -3.06
C GLN A 192 0.73 -18.78 -4.13
N GLU A 193 2.03 -18.51 -4.23
CA GLU A 193 2.94 -19.19 -5.16
C GLU A 193 3.05 -20.69 -4.86
N ALA A 194 3.11 -21.07 -3.59
CA ALA A 194 3.15 -22.47 -3.20
C ALA A 194 1.87 -23.21 -3.59
N LEU A 195 0.71 -22.60 -3.33
CA LEU A 195 -0.59 -23.13 -3.71
C LEU A 195 -0.73 -23.22 -5.24
N TRP A 196 -0.34 -22.17 -5.96
CA TRP A 196 -0.38 -22.13 -7.42
C TRP A 196 0.49 -23.22 -8.05
N ARG A 197 1.71 -23.38 -7.57
CA ARG A 197 2.64 -24.39 -8.07
C ARG A 197 2.12 -25.81 -7.86
N GLU A 198 1.55 -26.09 -6.68
CA GLU A 198 0.94 -27.38 -6.39
C GLU A 198 -0.30 -27.64 -7.27
N GLY A 199 -1.15 -26.61 -7.44
CA GLY A 199 -2.29 -26.71 -8.34
C GLY A 199 -1.90 -27.04 -9.79
N LEU A 200 -0.86 -26.40 -10.31
CA LEU A 200 -0.32 -26.73 -11.64
C LEU A 200 0.21 -28.17 -11.72
N HIS A 201 0.88 -28.65 -10.66
CA HIS A 201 1.36 -30.03 -10.58
C HIS A 201 0.20 -31.03 -10.64
N ILE A 202 -0.83 -30.86 -9.83
CA ILE A 202 -2.03 -31.71 -9.80
C ILE A 202 -2.69 -31.84 -11.19
N ILE A 203 -2.80 -30.69 -11.88
CA ILE A 203 -3.40 -30.67 -13.24
C ILE A 203 -2.47 -31.36 -14.25
N ASN A 204 -1.16 -31.07 -14.21
CA ASN A 204 -0.17 -31.63 -15.14
C ASN A 204 -0.08 -33.16 -15.05
N GLU A 205 -0.17 -33.71 -13.84
CA GLU A 205 -0.15 -35.18 -13.61
C GLU A 205 -1.51 -35.85 -13.86
N GLY A 206 -2.55 -35.05 -14.24
CA GLY A 206 -3.87 -35.59 -14.58
C GLY A 206 -4.68 -36.07 -13.37
N TYR A 207 -4.35 -35.65 -12.16
CA TYR A 207 -5.09 -36.02 -10.94
C TYR A 207 -6.46 -35.34 -10.84
N ALA A 208 -6.60 -34.15 -11.40
CA ALA A 208 -7.84 -33.40 -11.43
C ALA A 208 -7.92 -32.49 -12.64
N THR A 209 -9.15 -32.07 -13.00
CA THR A 209 -9.36 -30.99 -13.96
C THR A 209 -9.14 -29.62 -13.32
N THR A 210 -8.98 -28.57 -14.12
CA THR A 210 -8.94 -27.19 -13.63
C THR A 210 -10.21 -26.80 -12.87
N GLU A 211 -11.37 -27.28 -13.35
CA GLU A 211 -12.68 -27.04 -12.72
C GLU A 211 -12.78 -27.70 -11.33
N ASP A 212 -12.36 -28.96 -11.21
CA ASP A 212 -12.37 -29.69 -9.93
C ASP A 212 -11.43 -29.03 -8.93
N LEU A 213 -10.25 -28.60 -9.37
CA LEU A 213 -9.29 -27.92 -8.53
C LEU A 213 -9.83 -26.58 -8.02
N ASP A 214 -10.42 -25.76 -8.90
CA ASP A 214 -10.98 -24.45 -8.54
C ASP A 214 -12.13 -24.64 -7.55
N LEU A 215 -13.02 -25.60 -7.78
CA LEU A 215 -14.11 -25.93 -6.86
C LEU A 215 -13.59 -26.37 -5.48
N SER A 216 -12.52 -27.16 -5.44
CA SER A 216 -11.88 -27.57 -4.19
C SER A 216 -11.33 -26.37 -3.40
N LEU A 217 -10.67 -25.42 -4.08
CA LEU A 217 -10.08 -24.26 -3.47
C LEU A 217 -11.11 -23.29 -2.86
N ILE A 218 -12.33 -23.23 -3.39
CA ILE A 218 -13.42 -22.42 -2.83
C ILE A 218 -13.75 -22.83 -1.39
N HIS A 219 -13.56 -24.11 -1.05
CA HIS A 219 -13.91 -24.68 0.25
C HIS A 219 -12.72 -24.85 1.22
N ILE A 220 -11.51 -24.61 0.74
CA ILE A 220 -10.31 -24.62 1.57
C ILE A 220 -10.06 -23.23 2.17
#